data_1cf78ac9864f3af5e5f7e6a19f57c2b0
#
_entry.id   1cf78ac9864f3af5e5f7e6a19f57c2b0
#
_cell.length_a   1.000
_cell.length_b   1.000
_cell.length_c   1.000
_cell.angle_alpha   90.00
_cell.angle_beta   90.00
_cell.angle_gamma   90.00
#
_symmetry.space_group_name_H-M   'P 1'
#
loop_
_entity.id
_entity.type
_entity.pdbx_description
1 polymer ?
#
loop_
_entity_poly.entity_id
_entity_poly.type
_entity_poly.pdbx_seq_one_letter_code
_entity_poly.pdbx_strand_id
1 'polypeptide(L)'
;MQVAVTGLGVVSPHGDDTGAMFDALMRGESAVQPVFTDLPKPTAAALAPFDAARWFTKLQLAGVDRVSQLAVAAAELAVQDAGAPGDADPERIGVYAGCGMGGAAALEAAYRGANARMPPLTIPAFMPNAPAAHVAMRRRAQGPVLTYSVACASSGVAIAEAAKAVQRGEVDIAIAGGSEALVVPGVVLAWQAMQTLASFAPGEAARAVRPFASDRSGFALG
;
A
#
# COMPACT_ATOMS: atom_id res chain seq x y z
N MET A 1 15.51 21.86 -13.66
CA MET A 1 15.96 20.51 -13.98
C MET A 1 14.73 19.66 -14.28
N GLN A 2 14.78 18.80 -15.31
CA GLN A 2 13.70 17.85 -15.60
C GLN A 2 13.86 16.63 -14.71
N VAL A 3 12.75 16.07 -14.24
CA VAL A 3 12.72 14.80 -13.47
C VAL A 3 12.17 13.73 -14.39
N ALA A 4 12.83 12.59 -14.45
CA ALA A 4 12.39 11.43 -15.20
C ALA A 4 11.82 10.36 -14.26
N VAL A 5 10.74 9.73 -14.64
CA VAL A 5 10.28 8.47 -14.04
C VAL A 5 11.03 7.35 -14.76
N THR A 6 11.87 6.63 -14.05
CA THR A 6 12.76 5.61 -14.62
C THR A 6 12.26 4.19 -14.41
N GLY A 7 11.37 3.97 -13.44
CA GLY A 7 10.79 2.66 -13.19
C GLY A 7 9.46 2.74 -12.46
N LEU A 8 8.60 1.78 -12.73
CA LEU A 8 7.28 1.61 -12.14
C LEU A 8 7.18 0.25 -11.46
N GLY A 9 6.58 0.23 -10.27
CA GLY A 9 6.31 -1.00 -9.54
C GLY A 9 4.93 -0.95 -8.91
N VAL A 10 4.19 -2.02 -9.05
CA VAL A 10 2.83 -2.14 -8.53
C VAL A 10 2.64 -3.48 -7.83
N VAL A 11 1.86 -3.47 -6.77
CA VAL A 11 1.21 -4.66 -6.21
C VAL A 11 -0.27 -4.34 -6.09
N SER A 12 -1.07 -5.01 -6.87
CA SER A 12 -2.50 -4.71 -7.02
C SER A 12 -3.35 -5.98 -6.95
N PRO A 13 -4.66 -5.85 -6.85
CA PRO A 13 -5.57 -6.99 -6.99
C PRO A 13 -5.45 -7.75 -8.32
N HIS A 14 -4.89 -7.13 -9.35
CA HIS A 14 -4.59 -7.74 -10.65
C HIS A 14 -3.16 -8.28 -10.75
N GLY A 15 -2.43 -8.37 -9.63
CA GLY A 15 -1.06 -8.89 -9.59
C GLY A 15 0.00 -7.81 -9.40
N ASP A 16 1.23 -8.17 -9.73
CA ASP A 16 2.44 -7.38 -9.49
C ASP A 16 3.18 -6.99 -10.79
N ASP A 17 2.49 -7.06 -11.92
CA ASP A 17 2.95 -6.61 -13.23
C ASP A 17 2.13 -5.40 -13.70
N THR A 18 2.82 -4.31 -14.07
CA THR A 18 2.17 -3.05 -14.48
C THR A 18 1.39 -3.19 -15.79
N GLY A 19 1.89 -3.97 -16.75
CA GLY A 19 1.25 -4.23 -18.02
C GLY A 19 -0.01 -5.08 -17.83
N ALA A 20 0.10 -6.18 -17.10
CA ALA A 20 -1.04 -7.05 -16.81
C ALA A 20 -2.15 -6.32 -16.04
N MET A 21 -1.79 -5.46 -15.07
CA MET A 21 -2.76 -4.62 -14.38
C MET A 21 -3.45 -3.66 -15.34
N PHE A 22 -2.68 -2.96 -16.18
CA PHE A 22 -3.24 -2.03 -17.18
C PHE A 22 -4.20 -2.74 -18.14
N ASP A 23 -3.81 -3.90 -18.66
CA ASP A 23 -4.63 -4.69 -19.57
C ASP A 23 -5.94 -5.17 -18.92
N ALA A 24 -5.91 -5.60 -17.66
CA ALA A 24 -7.10 -5.97 -16.90
C ALA A 24 -8.05 -4.77 -16.73
N LEU A 25 -7.52 -3.59 -16.40
CA LEU A 25 -8.29 -2.36 -16.30
C LEU A 25 -8.90 -1.96 -17.64
N MET A 26 -8.16 -2.09 -18.75
CA MET A 26 -8.67 -1.79 -20.10
C MET A 26 -9.78 -2.76 -20.55
N ARG A 27 -9.76 -4.00 -20.06
CA ARG A 27 -10.85 -4.96 -20.27
C ARG A 27 -12.05 -4.75 -19.34
N GLY A 28 -11.96 -3.81 -18.39
CA GLY A 28 -13.00 -3.57 -17.39
C GLY A 28 -13.15 -4.70 -16.36
N GLU A 29 -12.10 -5.47 -16.12
CA GLU A 29 -12.10 -6.56 -15.14
C GLU A 29 -12.12 -6.01 -13.72
N SER A 30 -13.13 -6.41 -12.95
CA SER A 30 -13.25 -6.05 -11.54
C SER A 30 -12.61 -7.11 -10.66
N ALA A 31 -11.70 -6.67 -9.78
CA ALA A 31 -11.13 -7.53 -8.75
C ALA A 31 -11.90 -7.47 -7.41
N VAL A 32 -13.02 -6.77 -7.39
CA VAL A 32 -13.84 -6.62 -6.18
C VAL A 32 -14.60 -7.92 -5.90
N GLN A 33 -14.46 -8.41 -4.67
CA GLN A 33 -15.06 -9.67 -4.21
C GLN A 33 -15.63 -9.52 -2.79
N PRO A 34 -16.56 -10.38 -2.35
CA PRO A 34 -17.02 -10.36 -0.99
C PRO A 34 -15.90 -10.78 -0.03
N VAL A 35 -15.80 -10.06 1.10
CA VAL A 35 -14.87 -10.34 2.19
C VAL A 35 -15.60 -10.35 3.52
N PHE A 36 -15.06 -11.05 4.52
CA PHE A 36 -15.62 -11.10 5.88
C PHE A 36 -17.12 -11.40 5.90
N THR A 37 -17.50 -12.55 5.35
CA THR A 37 -18.90 -13.00 5.24
C THR A 37 -19.59 -13.23 6.60
N ASP A 38 -18.80 -13.27 7.67
CA ASP A 38 -19.20 -13.38 9.07
C ASP A 38 -19.52 -12.04 9.76
N LEU A 39 -19.22 -10.92 9.07
CA LEU A 39 -19.60 -9.61 9.59
C LEU A 39 -21.11 -9.31 9.42
N PRO A 40 -21.68 -8.39 10.23
CA PRO A 40 -23.11 -8.10 10.21
C PRO A 40 -23.66 -7.66 8.85
N LYS A 41 -22.82 -7.06 8.01
CA LYS A 41 -23.20 -6.65 6.64
C LYS A 41 -22.19 -7.19 5.64
N PRO A 42 -22.65 -7.65 4.47
CA PRO A 42 -21.78 -8.02 3.37
C PRO A 42 -20.83 -6.87 3.01
N THR A 43 -19.56 -7.16 2.84
CA THR A 43 -18.54 -6.17 2.47
C THR A 43 -17.82 -6.64 1.22
N ALA A 44 -17.63 -5.73 0.28
CA ALA A 44 -16.83 -5.95 -0.91
C ALA A 44 -15.47 -5.24 -0.76
N ALA A 45 -14.42 -5.92 -1.19
CA ALA A 45 -13.07 -5.37 -1.22
C ALA A 45 -12.27 -5.97 -2.38
N ALA A 46 -11.20 -5.29 -2.77
CA ALA A 46 -10.23 -5.79 -3.73
C ALA A 46 -8.92 -6.08 -3.01
N LEU A 47 -8.51 -7.36 -2.99
CA LEU A 47 -7.32 -7.83 -2.28
C LEU A 47 -6.23 -8.23 -3.27
N ALA A 48 -5.03 -7.68 -3.10
CA ALA A 48 -3.87 -8.11 -3.86
C ALA A 48 -3.49 -9.55 -3.50
N PRO A 49 -3.39 -10.47 -4.48
CA PRO A 49 -2.73 -11.75 -4.27
C PRO A 49 -1.25 -11.49 -4.00
N PHE A 50 -0.76 -11.84 -2.82
CA PHE A 50 0.58 -11.49 -2.41
C PHE A 50 1.24 -12.60 -1.60
N ASP A 51 2.33 -13.11 -2.14
CA ASP A 51 3.21 -14.05 -1.45
C ASP A 51 4.40 -13.29 -0.85
N ALA A 52 4.37 -13.09 0.46
CA ALA A 52 5.44 -12.42 1.17
C ALA A 52 6.79 -13.17 1.11
N ALA A 53 6.77 -14.51 0.91
CA ALA A 53 7.98 -15.32 0.86
C ALA A 53 8.87 -15.02 -0.36
N ARG A 54 8.31 -14.41 -1.41
CA ARG A 54 9.10 -13.91 -2.56
C ARG A 54 10.02 -12.75 -2.18
N TRP A 55 9.66 -11.99 -1.15
CA TRP A 55 10.30 -10.72 -0.81
C TRP A 55 11.02 -10.73 0.53
N PHE A 56 10.58 -11.60 1.44
CA PHE A 56 11.06 -11.63 2.81
C PHE A 56 11.36 -13.05 3.27
N THR A 57 12.43 -13.20 4.03
CA THR A 57 12.63 -14.40 4.84
C THR A 57 11.65 -14.41 6.02
N LYS A 58 11.41 -15.58 6.60
CA LYS A 58 10.56 -15.72 7.80
C LYS A 58 11.02 -14.81 8.96
N LEU A 59 12.34 -14.63 9.11
CA LEU A 59 12.90 -13.74 10.14
C LEU A 59 12.61 -12.27 9.85
N GLN A 60 12.72 -11.86 8.59
CA GLN A 60 12.44 -10.48 8.17
C GLN A 60 10.97 -10.09 8.31
N LEU A 61 10.05 -11.06 8.23
CA LEU A 61 8.62 -10.81 8.40
C LEU A 61 8.24 -10.46 9.84
N ALA A 62 9.10 -10.74 10.83
CA ALA A 62 8.84 -10.39 12.21
C ALA A 62 8.74 -8.86 12.36
N GLY A 63 7.56 -8.36 12.72
CA GLY A 63 7.32 -6.92 12.90
C GLY A 63 7.14 -6.12 11.60
N VAL A 64 6.89 -6.76 10.47
CA VAL A 64 6.59 -6.11 9.20
C VAL A 64 5.12 -6.33 8.84
N ASP A 65 4.30 -5.30 8.99
CA ASP A 65 2.88 -5.34 8.63
C ASP A 65 2.68 -5.46 7.12
N ARG A 66 1.49 -5.92 6.72
CA ARG A 66 1.09 -6.08 5.33
C ARG A 66 1.35 -4.84 4.48
N VAL A 67 1.03 -3.64 5.01
CA VAL A 67 1.25 -2.37 4.30
C VAL A 67 2.71 -2.15 3.95
N SER A 68 3.62 -2.48 4.86
CA SER A 68 5.07 -2.39 4.63
C SER A 68 5.58 -3.46 3.68
N GLN A 69 5.00 -4.67 3.74
CA GLN A 69 5.33 -5.74 2.80
C GLN A 69 5.00 -5.35 1.36
N LEU A 70 3.82 -4.77 1.14
CA LEU A 70 3.39 -4.28 -0.18
C LEU A 70 4.27 -3.13 -0.67
N ALA A 71 4.60 -2.18 0.21
CA ALA A 71 5.49 -1.06 -0.12
C ALA A 71 6.87 -1.53 -0.59
N VAL A 72 7.48 -2.47 0.14
CA VAL A 72 8.80 -3.02 -0.20
C VAL A 72 8.74 -3.76 -1.54
N ALA A 73 7.72 -4.59 -1.75
CA ALA A 73 7.58 -5.33 -3.01
C ALA A 73 7.41 -4.38 -4.20
N ALA A 74 6.54 -3.39 -4.10
CA ALA A 74 6.34 -2.40 -5.17
C ALA A 74 7.61 -1.57 -5.43
N ALA A 75 8.35 -1.17 -4.38
CA ALA A 75 9.62 -0.46 -4.52
C ALA A 75 10.69 -1.32 -5.21
N GLU A 76 10.79 -2.61 -4.87
CA GLU A 76 11.72 -3.54 -5.52
C GLU A 76 11.39 -3.72 -7.00
N LEU A 77 10.10 -3.85 -7.34
CA LEU A 77 9.64 -3.93 -8.74
C LEU A 77 9.98 -2.65 -9.51
N ALA A 78 9.75 -1.47 -8.92
CA ALA A 78 10.10 -0.20 -9.55
C ALA A 78 11.62 -0.07 -9.81
N VAL A 79 12.44 -0.53 -8.87
CA VAL A 79 13.90 -0.51 -9.04
C VAL A 79 14.36 -1.52 -10.08
N GLN A 80 13.73 -2.69 -10.16
CA GLN A 80 14.02 -3.68 -11.21
C GLN A 80 13.65 -3.14 -12.59
N ASP A 81 12.50 -2.49 -12.73
CA ASP A 81 12.05 -1.86 -13.97
C ASP A 81 12.98 -0.72 -14.39
N ALA A 82 13.51 0.06 -13.46
CA ALA A 82 14.50 1.11 -13.70
C ALA A 82 15.87 0.59 -14.15
N GLY A 83 16.14 -0.73 -14.08
CA GLY A 83 17.43 -1.32 -14.40
C GLY A 83 18.48 -1.23 -13.29
N ALA A 84 18.06 -1.03 -12.05
CA ALA A 84 18.83 -0.79 -10.84
C ALA A 84 19.69 0.51 -10.88
N PRO A 85 19.79 1.26 -9.79
CA PRO A 85 20.40 2.60 -9.77
C PRO A 85 21.94 2.62 -9.85
N GLY A 86 22.60 1.52 -10.22
CA GLY A 86 24.06 1.49 -10.31
C GLY A 86 24.78 1.81 -8.99
N ASP A 87 25.89 2.54 -9.08
CA ASP A 87 26.74 2.96 -7.96
C ASP A 87 26.26 4.31 -7.33
N ALA A 88 24.94 4.55 -7.26
CA ALA A 88 24.43 5.78 -6.65
C ALA A 88 24.83 5.86 -5.16
N ASP A 89 25.27 7.05 -4.74
CA ASP A 89 25.59 7.31 -3.34
C ASP A 89 24.35 7.10 -2.46
N PRO A 90 24.39 6.22 -1.46
CA PRO A 90 23.27 5.99 -0.55
C PRO A 90 22.72 7.24 0.12
N GLU A 91 23.55 8.25 0.42
CA GLU A 91 23.13 9.52 1.00
C GLU A 91 22.32 10.39 0.01
N ARG A 92 22.43 10.07 -1.29
CA ARG A 92 21.70 10.74 -2.37
C ARG A 92 20.46 9.97 -2.84
N ILE A 93 20.08 8.89 -2.15
CA ILE A 93 18.86 8.13 -2.40
C ILE A 93 17.84 8.45 -1.30
N GLY A 94 16.72 9.07 -1.68
CA GLY A 94 15.61 9.37 -0.76
C GLY A 94 14.43 8.42 -0.93
N VAL A 95 13.64 8.27 0.13
CA VAL A 95 12.36 7.51 0.14
C VAL A 95 11.23 8.44 0.59
N TYR A 96 10.22 8.55 -0.24
CA TYR A 96 9.06 9.42 -0.03
C TYR A 96 7.80 8.56 -0.14
N ALA A 97 7.19 8.19 0.99
CA ALA A 97 6.06 7.27 1.00
C ALA A 97 4.78 7.94 1.51
N GLY A 98 3.67 7.65 0.85
CA GLY A 98 2.34 7.97 1.31
C GLY A 98 1.73 6.80 2.09
N CYS A 99 1.21 7.05 3.28
CA CYS A 99 0.49 6.05 4.07
C CYS A 99 -0.54 6.75 4.95
N GLY A 100 -1.79 6.32 4.90
CA GLY A 100 -2.87 6.94 5.66
C GLY A 100 -2.96 6.44 7.10
N MET A 101 -3.02 5.13 7.29
CA MET A 101 -3.34 4.52 8.57
C MET A 101 -2.26 3.58 9.13
N GLY A 102 -1.20 3.32 8.37
CA GLY A 102 -0.13 2.43 8.82
C GLY A 102 -0.54 0.96 8.89
N GLY A 103 0.09 0.21 9.78
CA GLY A 103 -0.12 -1.23 9.94
C GLY A 103 -1.40 -1.58 10.69
N ALA A 104 -2.55 -1.44 10.03
CA ALA A 104 -3.85 -1.71 10.60
C ALA A 104 -4.01 -3.17 11.08
N ALA A 105 -3.42 -4.13 10.36
CA ALA A 105 -3.47 -5.54 10.75
C ALA A 105 -2.68 -5.80 12.03
N ALA A 106 -1.49 -5.22 12.18
CA ALA A 106 -0.68 -5.33 13.41
C ALA A 106 -1.39 -4.70 14.61
N LEU A 107 -2.01 -3.54 14.42
CA LEU A 107 -2.75 -2.85 15.47
C LEU A 107 -4.00 -3.66 15.90
N GLU A 108 -4.77 -4.16 14.96
CA GLU A 108 -5.94 -5.00 15.26
C GLU A 108 -5.54 -6.29 15.97
N ALA A 109 -4.48 -6.96 15.52
CA ALA A 109 -3.96 -8.16 16.17
C ALA A 109 -3.52 -7.87 17.62
N ALA A 110 -2.93 -6.71 17.86
CA ALA A 110 -2.54 -6.25 19.19
C ALA A 110 -3.77 -6.11 20.11
N TYR A 111 -4.82 -5.43 19.67
CA TYR A 111 -6.04 -5.27 20.46
C TYR A 111 -6.77 -6.58 20.72
N ARG A 112 -6.85 -7.47 19.72
CA ARG A 112 -7.47 -8.80 19.88
C ARG A 112 -6.65 -9.70 20.81
N GLY A 113 -5.33 -9.54 20.83
CA GLY A 113 -4.41 -10.28 21.69
C GLY A 113 -4.14 -9.64 23.05
N ALA A 114 -4.92 -8.63 23.48
CA ALA A 114 -4.63 -7.82 24.67
C ALA A 114 -4.45 -8.63 25.97
N ASN A 115 -4.97 -9.85 26.06
CA ASN A 115 -4.76 -10.77 27.19
C ASN A 115 -3.61 -11.78 26.97
N ALA A 116 -2.90 -11.69 25.84
CA ALA A 116 -1.77 -12.53 25.49
C ALA A 116 -0.47 -11.71 25.49
N ARG A 117 0.67 -12.41 25.34
CA ARG A 117 1.97 -11.73 25.22
C ARG A 117 2.05 -10.96 23.90
N MET A 118 2.18 -9.63 23.98
CA MET A 118 2.36 -8.79 22.81
C MET A 118 3.69 -9.07 22.10
N PRO A 119 3.70 -9.13 20.76
CA PRO A 119 4.94 -9.21 20.00
C PRO A 119 5.81 -7.96 20.24
N PRO A 120 7.13 -8.07 20.45
CA PRO A 120 8.00 -6.93 20.77
C PRO A 120 8.03 -5.85 19.69
N LEU A 121 7.79 -6.22 18.41
CA LEU A 121 7.83 -5.33 17.26
C LEU A 121 6.47 -4.77 16.86
N THR A 122 5.45 -4.88 17.71
CA THR A 122 4.09 -4.39 17.41
C THR A 122 4.10 -2.88 17.12
N ILE A 123 4.77 -2.07 17.95
CA ILE A 123 4.83 -0.61 17.74
C ILE A 123 5.46 -0.26 16.38
N PRO A 124 6.68 -0.69 16.06
CA PRO A 124 7.27 -0.44 14.75
C PRO A 124 6.40 -0.94 13.59
N ALA A 125 5.68 -2.05 13.75
CA ALA A 125 4.87 -2.63 12.69
C ALA A 125 3.68 -1.75 12.30
N PHE A 126 3.02 -1.10 13.27
CA PHE A 126 1.83 -0.30 12.96
C PHE A 126 2.08 1.19 12.70
N MET A 127 3.29 1.70 12.96
CA MET A 127 3.60 3.11 12.72
C MET A 127 3.41 3.49 11.24
N PRO A 128 2.77 4.64 10.92
CA PRO A 128 2.56 5.06 9.51
C PRO A 128 3.83 5.25 8.70
N ASN A 129 4.97 5.51 9.35
CA ASN A 129 6.28 5.63 8.68
C ASN A 129 6.97 4.29 8.41
N ALA A 130 6.43 3.17 8.90
CA ALA A 130 7.03 1.86 8.71
C ALA A 130 7.26 1.49 7.23
N PRO A 131 6.31 1.74 6.30
CA PRO A 131 6.53 1.47 4.88
C PRO A 131 7.78 2.17 4.32
N ALA A 132 7.93 3.49 4.59
CA ALA A 132 9.10 4.24 4.14
C ALA A 132 10.40 3.70 4.75
N ALA A 133 10.39 3.42 6.05
CA ALA A 133 11.55 2.88 6.77
C ALA A 133 11.97 1.51 6.23
N HIS A 134 11.03 0.60 5.98
CA HIS A 134 11.34 -0.72 5.43
C HIS A 134 11.87 -0.66 3.99
N VAL A 135 11.36 0.24 3.15
CA VAL A 135 11.91 0.49 1.82
C VAL A 135 13.34 1.03 1.93
N ALA A 136 13.57 2.02 2.78
CA ALA A 136 14.90 2.60 2.98
C ALA A 136 15.92 1.56 3.47
N MET A 137 15.57 0.75 4.46
CA MET A 137 16.41 -0.34 4.95
C MET A 137 16.71 -1.37 3.85
N ARG A 138 15.71 -1.76 3.07
CA ARG A 138 15.86 -2.71 1.97
C ARG A 138 16.82 -2.19 0.90
N ARG A 139 16.72 -0.92 0.54
CA ARG A 139 17.51 -0.26 -0.50
C ARG A 139 18.78 0.40 0.02
N ARG A 140 19.03 0.33 1.35
CA ARG A 140 20.15 1.02 2.00
C ARG A 140 20.19 2.52 1.71
N ALA A 141 19.02 3.12 1.50
CA ALA A 141 18.90 4.56 1.28
C ALA A 141 19.22 5.29 2.59
N GLN A 142 20.10 6.30 2.51
CA GLN A 142 20.57 7.09 3.65
C GLN A 142 20.23 8.59 3.50
N GLY A 143 19.61 8.97 2.38
CA GLY A 143 19.02 10.27 2.19
C GLY A 143 17.70 10.43 2.99
N PRO A 144 16.90 11.45 2.68
CA PRO A 144 15.62 11.69 3.38
C PRO A 144 14.68 10.50 3.30
N VAL A 145 14.11 10.09 4.45
CA VAL A 145 13.10 9.04 4.56
C VAL A 145 11.85 9.65 5.18
N LEU A 146 10.88 9.97 4.33
CA LEU A 146 9.71 10.77 4.71
C LEU A 146 8.42 10.03 4.44
N THR A 147 7.45 10.26 5.33
CA THR A 147 6.09 9.73 5.19
C THR A 147 5.10 10.88 5.17
N TYR A 148 4.19 10.84 4.20
CA TYR A 148 3.10 11.81 4.06
C TYR A 148 1.78 11.13 4.36
N SER A 149 1.00 11.74 5.24
CA SER A 149 -0.33 11.26 5.61
C SER A 149 -1.34 12.36 5.34
N VAL A 150 -1.99 12.29 4.19
CA VAL A 150 -2.99 13.24 3.68
C VAL A 150 -4.18 12.45 3.13
N ALA A 151 -4.63 11.46 3.91
CA ALA A 151 -5.69 10.52 3.51
C ALA A 151 -5.43 9.93 2.11
N CYS A 152 -6.42 9.91 1.22
CA CYS A 152 -6.32 9.35 -0.14
C CYS A 152 -5.28 10.05 -1.04
N ALA A 153 -4.85 11.27 -0.70
CA ALA A 153 -3.86 12.03 -1.47
C ALA A 153 -2.41 11.75 -1.06
N SER A 154 -2.17 10.89 -0.06
CA SER A 154 -0.84 10.69 0.55
C SER A 154 0.24 10.32 -0.45
N SER A 155 -0.02 9.35 -1.34
CA SER A 155 0.95 8.93 -2.35
C SER A 155 1.20 10.00 -3.41
N GLY A 156 0.16 10.75 -3.82
CA GLY A 156 0.31 11.87 -4.77
C GLY A 156 1.19 12.98 -4.19
N VAL A 157 1.01 13.32 -2.91
CA VAL A 157 1.86 14.28 -2.21
C VAL A 157 3.29 13.76 -2.10
N ALA A 158 3.49 12.50 -1.73
CA ALA A 158 4.81 11.87 -1.64
C ALA A 158 5.57 11.95 -2.99
N ILE A 159 4.91 11.62 -4.10
CA ILE A 159 5.49 11.70 -5.45
C ILE A 159 5.86 13.16 -5.80
N ALA A 160 4.98 14.10 -5.50
CA ALA A 160 5.23 15.52 -5.78
C ALA A 160 6.43 16.06 -4.99
N GLU A 161 6.54 15.72 -3.71
CA GLU A 161 7.67 16.15 -2.87
C GLU A 161 8.98 15.46 -3.27
N ALA A 162 8.94 14.19 -3.66
CA ALA A 162 10.09 13.48 -4.22
C ALA A 162 10.60 14.16 -5.50
N ALA A 163 9.70 14.50 -6.42
CA ALA A 163 10.06 15.23 -7.65
C ALA A 163 10.71 16.58 -7.34
N LYS A 164 10.18 17.33 -6.37
CA LYS A 164 10.77 18.60 -5.92
C LYS A 164 12.16 18.41 -5.32
N ALA A 165 12.36 17.34 -4.51
CA ALA A 165 13.67 17.06 -3.90
C ALA A 165 14.74 16.77 -4.97
N VAL A 166 14.40 15.98 -6.00
CA VAL A 166 15.29 15.77 -7.15
C VAL A 166 15.53 17.07 -7.91
N GLN A 167 14.48 17.88 -8.16
CA GLN A 167 14.63 19.18 -8.84
C GLN A 167 15.56 20.14 -8.11
N ARG A 168 15.51 20.16 -6.77
CA ARG A 168 16.38 20.99 -5.92
C ARG A 168 17.79 20.43 -5.76
N GLY A 169 18.04 19.21 -6.26
CA GLY A 169 19.32 18.54 -6.10
C GLY A 169 19.58 18.07 -4.67
N GLU A 170 18.54 17.85 -3.86
CA GLU A 170 18.65 17.29 -2.51
C GLU A 170 18.97 15.80 -2.57
N VAL A 171 18.42 15.10 -3.55
CA VAL A 171 18.69 13.70 -3.86
C VAL A 171 18.89 13.53 -5.38
N ASP A 172 19.60 12.49 -5.78
CA ASP A 172 19.75 12.11 -7.19
C ASP A 172 18.69 11.10 -7.61
N ILE A 173 18.30 10.24 -6.67
CA ILE A 173 17.28 9.21 -6.84
C ILE A 173 16.25 9.33 -5.74
N ALA A 174 14.97 9.30 -6.10
CA ALA A 174 13.87 9.24 -5.17
C ALA A 174 13.00 8.00 -5.45
N ILE A 175 12.81 7.16 -4.45
CA ILE A 175 11.81 6.10 -4.46
C ILE A 175 10.54 6.70 -3.86
N ALA A 176 9.49 6.82 -4.67
CA ALA A 176 8.28 7.55 -4.29
C ALA A 176 7.01 6.76 -4.62
N GLY A 177 6.03 6.81 -3.75
CA GLY A 177 4.76 6.15 -3.96
C GLY A 177 3.94 6.08 -2.69
N GLY A 178 3.04 5.11 -2.60
CA GLY A 178 2.30 4.85 -1.37
C GLY A 178 1.77 3.43 -1.31
N SER A 179 1.44 3.01 -0.11
CA SER A 179 0.84 1.71 0.16
C SER A 179 -0.21 1.81 1.24
N GLU A 180 -1.21 0.96 1.15
CA GLU A 180 -2.25 0.82 2.18
C GLU A 180 -2.70 -0.64 2.24
N ALA A 181 -3.15 -1.10 3.44
CA ALA A 181 -3.66 -2.45 3.65
C ALA A 181 -4.73 -2.42 4.74
N LEU A 182 -5.91 -1.93 4.39
CA LEU A 182 -7.00 -1.61 5.34
C LEU A 182 -8.10 -2.67 5.42
N VAL A 183 -7.98 -3.77 4.68
CA VAL A 183 -9.01 -4.82 4.68
C VAL A 183 -8.80 -5.73 5.89
N VAL A 184 -9.10 -5.18 7.06
CA VAL A 184 -9.14 -5.86 8.36
C VAL A 184 -10.49 -5.62 9.03
N PRO A 185 -11.01 -6.58 9.81
CA PRO A 185 -12.39 -6.50 10.35
C PRO A 185 -12.72 -5.20 11.09
N GLY A 186 -11.83 -4.71 11.95
CA GLY A 186 -12.07 -3.48 12.72
C GLY A 186 -12.20 -2.23 11.85
N VAL A 187 -11.36 -2.10 10.83
CA VAL A 187 -11.42 -1.00 9.87
C VAL A 187 -12.68 -1.11 9.01
N VAL A 188 -13.03 -2.32 8.56
CA VAL A 188 -14.26 -2.56 7.79
C VAL A 188 -15.50 -2.17 8.60
N LEU A 189 -15.58 -2.58 9.87
CA LEU A 189 -16.69 -2.20 10.75
C LEU A 189 -16.79 -0.69 10.95
N ALA A 190 -15.66 0.02 11.08
CA ALA A 190 -15.64 1.47 11.18
C ALA A 190 -16.20 2.16 9.92
N TRP A 191 -15.79 1.69 8.73
CA TRP A 191 -16.32 2.19 7.46
C TRP A 191 -17.81 1.83 7.26
N GLN A 192 -18.25 0.64 7.71
CA GLN A 192 -19.67 0.27 7.70
C GLN A 192 -20.50 1.22 8.59
N ALA A 193 -19.97 1.61 9.75
CA ALA A 193 -20.63 2.56 10.65
C ALA A 193 -20.80 3.95 9.99
N MET A 194 -19.88 4.35 9.12
CA MET A 194 -19.98 5.57 8.32
C MET A 194 -20.95 5.46 7.14
N GLN A 195 -21.46 4.28 6.83
CA GLN A 195 -22.40 4.01 5.72
C GLN A 195 -21.82 4.42 4.34
N THR A 196 -20.52 4.29 4.16
CA THR A 196 -19.82 4.72 2.93
C THR A 196 -19.38 3.56 2.04
N LEU A 197 -19.44 2.32 2.56
CA LEU A 197 -19.12 1.13 1.77
C LEU A 197 -20.28 0.77 0.81
N ALA A 198 -19.91 0.34 -0.40
CA ALA A 198 -20.88 -0.06 -1.40
C ALA A 198 -21.69 -1.28 -0.95
N SER A 199 -22.99 -1.24 -1.20
CA SER A 199 -23.89 -2.38 -1.04
C SER A 199 -24.02 -3.15 -2.35
N PHE A 200 -24.28 -4.45 -2.24
CA PHE A 200 -24.44 -5.33 -3.39
C PHE A 200 -25.36 -6.51 -3.07
N ALA A 201 -25.99 -7.05 -4.08
CA ALA A 201 -26.76 -8.29 -3.97
C ALA A 201 -25.83 -9.52 -3.97
N PRO A 202 -26.26 -10.67 -3.43
CA PRO A 202 -25.48 -11.89 -3.48
C PRO A 202 -25.03 -12.21 -4.93
N GLY A 203 -23.74 -12.47 -5.13
CA GLY A 203 -23.14 -12.70 -6.45
C GLY A 203 -22.77 -11.44 -7.23
N GLU A 204 -23.13 -10.24 -6.80
CA GLU A 204 -22.96 -8.98 -7.53
C GLU A 204 -21.79 -8.13 -7.02
N ALA A 205 -20.93 -8.63 -6.12
CA ALA A 205 -19.84 -7.86 -5.49
C ALA A 205 -18.92 -7.19 -6.52
N ALA A 206 -18.59 -7.86 -7.60
CA ALA A 206 -17.75 -7.34 -8.69
C ALA A 206 -18.32 -6.06 -9.35
N ARG A 207 -19.63 -5.82 -9.22
CA ARG A 207 -20.34 -4.66 -9.75
C ARG A 207 -20.74 -3.64 -8.69
N ALA A 208 -20.31 -3.82 -7.45
CA ALA A 208 -20.71 -2.98 -6.32
C ALA A 208 -20.26 -1.52 -6.48
N VAL A 209 -19.07 -1.31 -7.05
CA VAL A 209 -18.48 0.03 -7.21
C VAL A 209 -18.75 0.55 -8.61
N ARG A 210 -19.56 1.62 -8.70
CA ARG A 210 -19.99 2.23 -9.97
C ARG A 210 -19.87 3.75 -9.89
N PRO A 211 -18.65 4.30 -10.06
CA PRO A 211 -18.43 5.74 -10.02
C PRO A 211 -19.32 6.46 -11.04
N PHE A 212 -19.86 7.60 -10.65
CA PHE A 212 -20.74 8.45 -11.46
C PHE A 212 -22.12 7.85 -11.83
N ALA A 213 -22.40 6.58 -11.52
CA ALA A 213 -23.74 6.03 -11.74
C ALA A 213 -24.78 6.67 -10.81
N SER A 214 -26.02 6.80 -11.27
CA SER A 214 -27.12 7.39 -10.47
C SER A 214 -27.49 6.54 -9.25
N ASP A 215 -27.27 5.24 -9.33
CA ASP A 215 -27.56 4.23 -8.30
C ASP A 215 -26.30 3.77 -7.54
N ARG A 216 -25.23 4.56 -7.56
CA ARG A 216 -24.04 4.28 -6.76
C ARG A 216 -24.38 4.29 -5.27
N SER A 217 -23.79 3.38 -4.50
CA SER A 217 -24.06 3.23 -3.07
C SER A 217 -22.84 3.43 -2.17
N GLY A 218 -21.64 3.50 -2.73
CA GLY A 218 -20.41 3.68 -1.95
C GLY A 218 -19.17 3.19 -2.69
N PHE A 219 -18.11 2.91 -1.94
CA PHE A 219 -16.83 2.40 -2.46
C PHE A 219 -16.49 1.03 -1.86
N ALA A 220 -15.49 0.34 -2.42
CA ALA A 220 -14.88 -0.85 -1.86
C ALA A 220 -13.49 -0.53 -1.33
N LEU A 221 -13.09 -1.21 -0.26
CA LEU A 221 -11.72 -1.15 0.27
C LEU A 221 -10.75 -1.97 -0.61
N GLY A 222 -9.44 -1.64 -0.52
CA GLY A 222 -8.37 -2.35 -1.18
C GLY A 222 -7.15 -2.55 -0.30
#